data_c2ca3f1d1cb3f7cca561ec87f4bf0cb4
#
_entry.id   c2ca3f1d1cb3f7cca561ec87f4bf0cb4
#
_cell.length_a   1.000
_cell.length_b   1.000
_cell.length_c   1.000
_cell.angle_alpha   90.00
_cell.angle_beta   90.00
_cell.angle_gamma   90.00
#
_symmetry.space_group_name_H-M   'P 1'
#
loop_
_entity.id
_entity.type
_entity.pdbx_description
1 polymer ?
#
loop_
_entity_poly.entity_id
_entity_poly.type
_entity_poly.pdbx_seq_one_letter_code
_entity_poly.pdbx_strand_id
1 'polypeptide(L)'
;MYRQIEKWENIFSYFLNYVNECKKIRREYINMKKISYIIILSLGLLPIASCQKKEVMPEFHVQISHPDNKYQVTPIKDYILTLEGTPAGLPYGSSSGRWADSGARWTEQLGTPIGVDIVYYSDYEDVFYHLKVDFPVEYMKEMTQRAYFIYEPKNFEGNLPQYIDLREKRSYFSQVNLTGRVCNEFDNLIFGFAPKGMVVVWLGYGPTRIELGRYQAELVKDEKLIKEYEDRLVTMSYLSREKLYEIQKKIYGEETAKATPERWDNYRKKYKLKVVISSENKGFRLFSNDIGYFNGESETLLRPYVITAKAKKCAIPETFYFIFETAKGASYNCEVFFDWDKLHTILEKNPTGEHTLEVKLNATSTDLEVFLDGEPIKTGEQHIRENEGNFYIFRDSYK
;
A
#
# COMPACT_ATOMS: atom_id res chain seq x y z
N MET A 1 40.59 -11.64 3.44
CA MET A 1 39.42 -12.03 2.62
C MET A 1 38.81 -13.36 3.04
N TYR A 2 39.58 -14.46 3.16
CA TYR A 2 39.06 -15.79 3.57
C TYR A 2 38.40 -15.83 4.97
N ARG A 3 38.94 -15.15 5.98
CA ARG A 3 38.36 -15.10 7.35
C ARG A 3 37.00 -14.36 7.48
N GLN A 4 36.68 -13.52 6.53
CA GLN A 4 35.36 -12.86 6.54
C GLN A 4 34.27 -13.75 5.95
N ILE A 5 34.59 -14.57 4.96
CA ILE A 5 33.63 -15.49 4.32
C ILE A 5 33.22 -16.59 5.34
N GLU A 6 34.18 -17.16 6.06
CA GLU A 6 33.91 -18.15 7.09
C GLU A 6 33.00 -17.64 8.23
N LYS A 7 33.09 -16.34 8.55
CA LYS A 7 32.26 -15.70 9.55
C LYS A 7 30.80 -15.52 9.07
N TRP A 8 30.60 -15.27 7.79
CA TRP A 8 29.26 -15.17 7.18
C TRP A 8 28.62 -16.56 7.01
N GLU A 9 29.35 -17.58 6.66
CA GLU A 9 28.86 -18.96 6.59
C GLU A 9 28.38 -19.49 7.96
N ASN A 10 29.13 -19.18 9.03
CA ASN A 10 28.71 -19.51 10.38
C ASN A 10 27.44 -18.76 10.82
N ILE A 11 27.30 -17.47 10.53
CA ILE A 11 26.09 -16.67 10.82
C ILE A 11 24.90 -17.22 10.04
N PHE A 12 25.08 -17.55 8.77
CA PHE A 12 24.01 -18.11 7.93
C PHE A 12 23.58 -19.50 8.40
N SER A 13 24.53 -20.34 8.85
CA SER A 13 24.22 -21.63 9.44
C SER A 13 23.45 -21.52 10.76
N TYR A 14 23.81 -20.57 11.63
CA TYR A 14 23.07 -20.27 12.87
C TYR A 14 21.64 -19.77 12.56
N PHE A 15 21.49 -18.90 11.57
CA PHE A 15 20.17 -18.40 11.15
C PHE A 15 19.29 -19.52 10.59
N LEU A 16 19.82 -20.41 9.76
CA LEU A 16 19.11 -21.58 9.24
C LEU A 16 18.70 -22.56 10.35
N ASN A 17 19.53 -22.78 11.32
CA ASN A 17 19.21 -23.62 12.48
C ASN A 17 18.11 -22.99 13.34
N TYR A 18 18.17 -21.69 13.59
CA TYR A 18 17.13 -20.96 14.32
C TYR A 18 15.77 -21.03 13.60
N VAL A 19 15.73 -20.83 12.29
CA VAL A 19 14.50 -20.93 11.46
C VAL A 19 13.95 -22.37 11.51
N ASN A 20 14.79 -23.39 11.51
CA ASN A 20 14.36 -24.78 11.59
C ASN A 20 13.82 -25.15 12.99
N GLU A 21 14.42 -24.63 14.06
CA GLU A 21 13.91 -24.77 15.43
C GLU A 21 12.54 -24.08 15.59
N CYS A 22 12.38 -22.87 15.07
CA CYS A 22 11.08 -22.18 15.06
C CYS A 22 10.00 -22.96 14.29
N LYS A 23 10.35 -23.56 13.15
CA LYS A 23 9.42 -24.43 12.38
C LYS A 23 9.06 -25.70 13.15
N LYS A 24 9.99 -26.29 13.91
CA LYS A 24 9.75 -27.45 14.76
C LYS A 24 8.80 -27.12 15.91
N ILE A 25 9.06 -26.03 16.64
CA ILE A 25 8.21 -25.54 17.73
C ILE A 25 6.80 -25.23 17.21
N ARG A 26 6.67 -24.61 16.03
CA ARG A 26 5.37 -24.35 15.40
C ARG A 26 4.62 -25.62 15.06
N ARG A 27 5.30 -26.67 14.57
CA ARG A 27 4.67 -27.98 14.28
C ARG A 27 4.21 -28.68 15.56
N GLU A 28 4.98 -28.65 16.62
CA GLU A 28 4.61 -29.22 17.92
C GLU A 28 3.42 -28.48 18.55
N TYR A 29 3.38 -27.15 18.48
CA TYR A 29 2.26 -26.34 18.93
C TYR A 29 0.97 -26.62 18.14
N ILE A 30 1.05 -26.81 16.83
CA ILE A 30 -0.09 -27.19 15.98
C ILE A 30 -0.57 -28.59 16.31
N ASN A 31 0.34 -29.53 16.60
CA ASN A 31 -0.02 -30.89 16.98
C ASN A 31 -0.64 -30.96 18.40
N MET A 32 -0.16 -30.18 19.36
CA MET A 32 -0.79 -30.08 20.68
C MET A 32 -2.20 -29.48 20.60
N LYS A 33 -2.42 -28.47 19.76
CA LYS A 33 -3.79 -27.96 19.49
C LYS A 33 -4.69 -29.02 18.88
N LYS A 34 -4.21 -29.85 17.96
CA LYS A 34 -5.01 -30.97 17.39
C LYS A 34 -5.40 -32.01 18.44
N ILE A 35 -4.53 -32.32 19.39
CA ILE A 35 -4.84 -33.28 20.47
C ILE A 35 -5.84 -32.71 21.48
N SER A 36 -5.75 -31.39 21.82
CA SER A 36 -6.75 -30.72 22.67
C SER A 36 -8.16 -30.69 22.04
N TYR A 37 -8.27 -30.57 20.72
CA TYR A 37 -9.58 -30.59 20.03
C TYR A 37 -10.24 -31.95 20.00
N ILE A 38 -9.48 -33.04 20.07
CA ILE A 38 -10.03 -34.42 20.06
C ILE A 38 -10.67 -34.77 21.42
N ILE A 39 -10.21 -34.18 22.51
CA ILE A 39 -10.71 -34.46 23.87
C ILE A 39 -12.03 -33.71 24.18
N ILE A 40 -12.32 -32.58 23.49
CA ILE A 40 -13.53 -31.79 23.69
C ILE A 40 -14.74 -32.31 22.86
N LEU A 41 -14.50 -33.16 21.86
CA LEU A 41 -15.53 -33.65 20.95
C LEU A 41 -16.37 -34.85 21.47
N SER A 42 -16.19 -35.31 22.73
CA SER A 42 -16.92 -36.45 23.28
C SER A 42 -18.06 -36.09 24.25
N LEU A 43 -18.37 -34.82 24.46
CA LEU A 43 -19.44 -34.38 25.35
C LEU A 43 -20.30 -33.29 24.67
N GLY A 44 -21.44 -33.68 24.10
CA GLY A 44 -22.55 -32.75 23.80
C GLY A 44 -23.05 -32.77 22.36
N LEU A 45 -23.73 -33.85 21.96
CA LEU A 45 -24.63 -33.86 20.81
C LEU A 45 -25.92 -33.08 21.14
N LEU A 46 -26.00 -31.82 20.60
CA LEU A 46 -27.29 -31.21 20.24
C LEU A 46 -27.08 -30.49 18.90
N PRO A 47 -27.82 -30.82 17.84
CA PRO A 47 -27.70 -30.15 16.57
C PRO A 47 -28.55 -28.89 16.58
N ILE A 48 -27.96 -27.76 16.91
CA ILE A 48 -28.46 -26.49 16.42
C ILE A 48 -27.70 -26.25 15.10
N ALA A 49 -28.29 -26.71 14.01
CA ALA A 49 -27.88 -26.35 12.68
C ALA A 49 -28.21 -24.86 12.42
N SER A 50 -27.53 -23.97 13.09
CA SER A 50 -27.34 -22.62 12.62
C SER A 50 -26.34 -22.74 11.50
N CYS A 51 -26.79 -22.67 10.25
CA CYS A 51 -25.98 -22.39 9.09
C CYS A 51 -25.49 -20.95 9.20
N GLN A 52 -24.66 -20.63 10.18
CA GLN A 52 -23.82 -19.44 10.13
C GLN A 52 -22.82 -19.69 9.01
N LYS A 53 -23.02 -19.01 7.88
CA LYS A 53 -21.95 -18.84 6.89
C LYS A 53 -20.70 -18.48 7.67
N LYS A 54 -19.72 -19.38 7.69
CA LYS A 54 -18.44 -19.13 8.34
C LYS A 54 -17.84 -17.92 7.60
N GLU A 55 -17.90 -16.74 8.20
CA GLU A 55 -17.23 -15.56 7.63
C GLU A 55 -15.77 -15.94 7.48
N VAL A 56 -15.27 -15.83 6.26
CA VAL A 56 -13.86 -16.12 5.98
C VAL A 56 -13.07 -14.94 6.54
N MET A 57 -12.22 -15.27 7.50
CA MET A 57 -11.35 -14.30 8.14
C MET A 57 -10.41 -13.69 7.09
N PRO A 58 -10.30 -12.35 7.00
CA PRO A 58 -9.37 -11.71 6.08
C PRO A 58 -7.93 -12.15 6.33
N GLU A 59 -7.20 -12.33 5.25
CA GLU A 59 -5.76 -12.58 5.24
C GLU A 59 -5.07 -11.39 4.59
N PHE A 60 -4.01 -10.88 5.22
CA PHE A 60 -3.33 -9.69 4.75
C PHE A 60 -1.84 -9.70 5.12
N HIS A 61 -1.07 -8.92 4.40
CA HIS A 61 0.31 -8.57 4.74
C HIS A 61 0.36 -7.22 5.44
N VAL A 62 1.44 -6.97 6.17
CA VAL A 62 1.71 -5.66 6.75
C VAL A 62 2.97 -5.09 6.13
N GLN A 63 2.93 -3.80 5.83
CA GLN A 63 4.02 -3.10 5.17
C GLN A 63 4.36 -1.82 5.93
N ILE A 64 5.66 -1.56 6.09
CA ILE A 64 6.18 -0.27 6.55
C ILE A 64 6.64 0.53 5.34
N SER A 65 6.31 1.79 5.30
CA SER A 65 6.78 2.74 4.31
C SER A 65 7.25 4.04 4.96
N HIS A 66 8.09 4.77 4.26
CA HIS A 66 8.54 6.11 4.64
C HIS A 66 8.82 6.92 3.38
N PRO A 67 8.74 8.26 3.47
CA PRO A 67 8.78 9.09 2.26
C PRO A 67 10.18 9.22 1.62
N ASP A 68 11.22 8.85 2.35
CA ASP A 68 12.61 8.88 1.91
C ASP A 68 13.41 7.92 2.79
N ASN A 69 14.49 7.35 2.25
CA ASN A 69 15.38 6.42 2.97
C ASN A 69 15.96 6.97 4.28
N LYS A 70 16.03 8.29 4.42
CA LYS A 70 16.49 8.94 5.67
C LYS A 70 15.49 8.88 6.82
N TYR A 71 14.20 8.64 6.56
CA TYR A 71 13.15 8.61 7.57
C TYR A 71 12.79 7.20 8.02
N GLN A 72 13.78 6.31 8.06
CA GLN A 72 13.59 4.95 8.53
C GLN A 72 13.14 4.91 9.99
N VAL A 73 12.38 3.88 10.31
CA VAL A 73 11.93 3.60 11.67
C VAL A 73 12.22 2.15 12.05
N THR A 74 12.48 1.94 13.33
CA THR A 74 12.67 0.61 13.91
C THR A 74 11.52 0.31 14.86
N PRO A 75 10.63 -0.66 14.56
CA PRO A 75 9.58 -1.08 15.49
C PRO A 75 10.16 -1.65 16.78
N ILE A 76 9.67 -1.17 17.93
CA ILE A 76 10.03 -1.65 19.26
C ILE A 76 8.90 -2.48 19.86
N LYS A 77 7.65 -2.02 19.68
CA LYS A 77 6.41 -2.71 19.98
C LYS A 77 5.53 -2.61 18.76
N ASP A 78 4.99 -3.70 18.30
CA ASP A 78 4.47 -3.83 16.94
C ASP A 78 3.03 -4.39 16.86
N TYR A 79 2.22 -4.24 17.91
CA TYR A 79 0.91 -4.88 17.99
C TYR A 79 -0.10 -4.22 17.07
N ILE A 80 -0.70 -5.03 16.19
CA ILE A 80 -1.90 -4.73 15.43
C ILE A 80 -3.06 -5.48 16.09
N LEU A 81 -4.10 -4.76 16.44
CA LEU A 81 -5.30 -5.30 17.07
C LEU A 81 -6.24 -5.81 15.99
N THR A 82 -6.70 -7.05 16.11
CA THR A 82 -7.68 -7.64 15.20
C THR A 82 -8.99 -7.92 15.93
N LEU A 83 -10.09 -7.82 15.24
CA LEU A 83 -11.45 -8.07 15.79
C LEU A 83 -11.57 -9.48 16.35
N GLU A 84 -10.93 -10.44 15.72
CA GLU A 84 -10.94 -11.86 16.08
C GLU A 84 -9.91 -12.21 17.17
N GLY A 85 -9.09 -11.24 17.59
CA GLY A 85 -8.02 -11.44 18.59
C GLY A 85 -6.84 -12.27 18.07
N THR A 86 -6.68 -12.38 16.76
CA THR A 86 -5.53 -13.03 16.15
C THR A 86 -4.27 -12.18 16.28
N PRO A 87 -3.10 -12.76 16.57
CA PRO A 87 -1.85 -12.01 16.62
C PRO A 87 -1.51 -11.42 15.26
N ALA A 88 -1.20 -10.12 15.22
CA ALA A 88 -0.68 -9.43 14.06
C ALA A 88 0.34 -8.35 14.48
N GLY A 89 1.28 -8.01 13.59
CA GLY A 89 2.34 -7.07 13.93
C GLY A 89 3.02 -6.45 12.72
N LEU A 90 3.84 -5.42 12.97
CA LEU A 90 4.66 -4.77 11.96
C LEU A 90 5.82 -5.67 11.51
N PRO A 91 6.27 -5.55 10.26
CA PRO A 91 7.47 -6.24 9.81
C PRO A 91 8.74 -5.65 10.45
N TYR A 92 9.73 -6.52 10.60
CA TYR A 92 11.10 -6.14 10.95
C TYR A 92 11.96 -6.15 9.70
N GLY A 93 12.97 -5.28 9.66
CA GLY A 93 13.94 -5.19 8.58
C GLY A 93 13.89 -3.84 7.87
N SER A 94 14.78 -3.70 6.89
CA SER A 94 14.88 -2.47 6.09
C SER A 94 13.75 -2.38 5.07
N SER A 95 13.32 -1.17 4.80
CA SER A 95 12.39 -0.85 3.71
C SER A 95 13.01 0.17 2.77
N SER A 96 12.53 0.27 1.54
CA SER A 96 12.90 1.35 0.63
C SER A 96 12.12 2.62 0.97
N GLY A 97 12.69 3.80 0.73
CA GLY A 97 12.05 5.08 1.01
C GLY A 97 11.02 5.47 -0.04
N ARG A 98 9.97 4.68 -0.21
CA ARG A 98 8.86 5.01 -1.10
C ARG A 98 7.56 5.13 -0.29
N TRP A 99 6.89 6.27 -0.43
CA TRP A 99 5.65 6.57 0.28
C TRP A 99 4.52 5.61 -0.13
N ALA A 100 3.88 5.00 0.86
CA ALA A 100 2.84 3.98 0.73
C ALA A 100 3.22 2.68 0.00
N ASP A 101 4.50 2.47 -0.34
CA ASP A 101 4.95 1.24 -0.97
C ASP A 101 6.47 1.07 -0.81
N SER A 102 6.90 0.32 0.17
CA SER A 102 8.33 0.12 0.43
C SER A 102 8.84 -1.28 0.04
N GLY A 103 7.94 -2.19 -0.30
CA GLY A 103 8.29 -3.59 -0.60
C GLY A 103 8.66 -4.46 0.61
N ALA A 104 8.79 -3.90 1.82
CA ALA A 104 9.00 -4.68 3.04
C ALA A 104 7.65 -5.21 3.55
N ARG A 105 7.50 -6.54 3.61
CA ARG A 105 6.26 -7.20 4.00
C ARG A 105 6.51 -8.23 5.08
N TRP A 106 5.59 -8.29 6.04
CA TRP A 106 5.52 -9.39 7.00
C TRP A 106 4.89 -10.62 6.36
N THR A 107 5.08 -11.78 6.98
CA THR A 107 4.35 -12.99 6.59
C THR A 107 2.86 -12.85 6.90
N GLU A 108 2.04 -13.63 6.23
CA GLU A 108 0.56 -13.65 6.33
C GLU A 108 0.04 -13.41 7.74
N GLN A 109 -0.82 -12.41 7.88
CA GLN A 109 -1.56 -12.07 9.07
C GLN A 109 -3.03 -12.45 8.85
N LEU A 110 -3.76 -12.74 9.92
CA LEU A 110 -5.17 -13.14 9.86
C LEU A 110 -6.01 -12.24 10.75
N GLY A 111 -7.21 -11.89 10.29
CA GLY A 111 -8.19 -11.13 11.05
C GLY A 111 -8.50 -9.77 10.45
N THR A 112 -9.54 -9.12 11.00
CA THR A 112 -9.94 -7.78 10.61
C THR A 112 -9.18 -6.76 11.46
N PRO A 113 -8.25 -5.94 10.90
CA PRO A 113 -7.52 -4.95 11.68
C PRO A 113 -8.47 -3.89 12.25
N ILE A 114 -8.44 -3.67 13.56
CA ILE A 114 -9.32 -2.70 14.24
C ILE A 114 -8.55 -1.66 15.07
N GLY A 115 -7.23 -1.68 15.03
CA GLY A 115 -6.41 -0.70 15.74
C GLY A 115 -4.96 -1.14 15.86
N VAL A 116 -4.17 -0.32 16.53
CA VAL A 116 -2.74 -0.58 16.77
C VAL A 116 -2.29 -0.06 18.13
N ASP A 117 -1.26 -0.71 18.67
CA ASP A 117 -0.47 -0.24 19.82
C ASP A 117 1.01 -0.45 19.46
N ILE A 118 1.60 0.57 18.82
CA ILE A 118 2.92 0.53 18.20
C ILE A 118 3.86 1.50 18.90
N VAL A 119 5.06 1.04 19.27
CA VAL A 119 6.16 1.91 19.65
C VAL A 119 7.26 1.75 18.61
N TYR A 120 7.78 2.85 18.10
CA TYR A 120 8.87 2.82 17.14
C TYR A 120 9.95 3.87 17.47
N TYR A 121 11.16 3.56 17.12
CA TYR A 121 12.29 4.47 17.12
C TYR A 121 12.40 5.14 15.76
N SER A 122 12.47 6.46 15.75
CA SER A 122 12.76 7.25 14.56
C SER A 122 14.26 7.44 14.44
N ASP A 123 14.89 6.75 13.48
CA ASP A 123 16.34 6.81 13.28
C ASP A 123 16.80 8.23 12.95
N TYR A 124 16.00 8.99 12.20
CA TYR A 124 16.31 10.36 11.80
C TYR A 124 16.25 11.36 12.97
N GLU A 125 15.26 11.20 13.87
CA GLU A 125 15.02 12.15 14.97
C GLU A 125 15.67 11.70 16.29
N ASP A 126 16.17 10.46 16.37
CA ASP A 126 16.75 9.86 17.57
C ASP A 126 15.82 9.86 18.78
N VAL A 127 14.54 9.53 18.54
CA VAL A 127 13.49 9.52 19.57
C VAL A 127 12.54 8.34 19.38
N PHE A 128 11.80 8.02 20.45
CA PHE A 128 10.72 7.02 20.41
C PHE A 128 9.36 7.71 20.33
N TYR A 129 8.50 7.15 19.48
CA TYR A 129 7.10 7.52 19.35
C TYR A 129 6.20 6.35 19.72
N HIS A 130 5.06 6.65 20.33
CA HIS A 130 4.01 5.68 20.65
C HIS A 130 2.72 6.06 19.92
N LEU A 131 2.23 5.16 19.08
CA LEU A 131 0.94 5.25 18.41
C LEU A 131 -0.01 4.22 19.01
N LYS A 132 -1.07 4.70 19.66
CA LYS A 132 -2.19 3.85 20.07
C LYS A 132 -3.47 4.43 19.52
N VAL A 133 -4.13 3.70 18.62
CA VAL A 133 -5.31 4.17 17.91
C VAL A 133 -6.22 3.01 17.53
N ASP A 134 -7.53 3.25 17.61
CA ASP A 134 -8.57 2.35 17.12
C ASP A 134 -8.99 2.76 15.70
N PHE A 135 -9.20 1.77 14.84
CA PHE A 135 -9.78 1.96 13.52
C PHE A 135 -11.30 1.79 13.58
N PRO A 136 -12.08 2.48 12.71
CA PRO A 136 -13.53 2.32 12.68
C PRO A 136 -13.93 0.88 12.30
N VAL A 137 -14.42 0.11 13.26
CA VAL A 137 -14.66 -1.34 13.12
C VAL A 137 -15.57 -1.67 11.95
N GLU A 138 -16.71 -0.98 11.81
CA GLU A 138 -17.67 -1.28 10.73
C GLU A 138 -17.11 -0.92 9.36
N TYR A 139 -16.34 0.16 9.26
CA TYR A 139 -15.62 0.51 8.04
C TYR A 139 -14.57 -0.55 7.67
N MET A 140 -13.80 -1.04 8.65
CA MET A 140 -12.82 -2.10 8.42
C MET A 140 -13.46 -3.40 7.98
N LYS A 141 -14.58 -3.82 8.60
CA LYS A 141 -15.38 -4.97 8.15
C LYS A 141 -15.87 -4.83 6.70
N GLU A 142 -16.27 -3.63 6.30
CA GLU A 142 -16.67 -3.35 4.93
C GLU A 142 -15.47 -3.43 3.98
N MET A 143 -14.38 -2.73 4.33
CA MET A 143 -13.23 -2.61 3.45
C MET A 143 -12.48 -3.93 3.26
N THR A 144 -12.37 -4.77 4.29
CA THR A 144 -11.74 -6.10 4.17
C THR A 144 -12.55 -7.09 3.33
N GLN A 145 -13.78 -6.75 2.95
CA GLN A 145 -14.62 -7.56 2.06
C GLN A 145 -14.70 -7.00 0.63
N ARG A 146 -13.89 -5.98 0.29
CA ARG A 146 -13.85 -5.43 -1.06
C ARG A 146 -12.77 -6.09 -1.91
N ALA A 147 -13.03 -6.12 -3.22
CA ALA A 147 -12.01 -6.45 -4.22
C ALA A 147 -12.09 -5.44 -5.36
N TYR A 148 -10.94 -5.08 -5.92
CA TYR A 148 -10.82 -4.11 -7.01
C TYR A 148 -10.29 -4.78 -8.26
N PHE A 149 -10.89 -4.45 -9.42
CA PHE A 149 -10.42 -4.94 -10.71
C PHE A 149 -9.09 -4.30 -11.08
N ILE A 150 -8.17 -5.13 -11.60
CA ILE A 150 -6.89 -4.71 -12.16
C ILE A 150 -6.89 -4.76 -13.68
N TYR A 151 -7.80 -5.53 -14.27
CA TYR A 151 -8.12 -5.52 -15.69
C TYR A 151 -9.52 -6.11 -15.91
N GLU A 152 -10.08 -5.88 -17.10
CA GLU A 152 -11.42 -6.38 -17.42
C GLU A 152 -11.43 -7.91 -17.57
N PRO A 153 -12.44 -8.60 -16.99
CA PRO A 153 -12.63 -10.03 -17.18
C PRO A 153 -12.93 -10.35 -18.67
N LYS A 154 -12.42 -11.48 -19.14
CA LYS A 154 -12.81 -11.98 -20.45
C LYS A 154 -14.32 -12.25 -20.51
N ASN A 155 -14.94 -11.89 -21.62
CA ASN A 155 -16.38 -12.10 -21.85
C ASN A 155 -17.29 -11.35 -20.85
N PHE A 156 -16.81 -10.27 -20.25
CA PHE A 156 -17.65 -9.43 -19.42
C PHE A 156 -18.53 -8.52 -20.30
N GLU A 157 -19.83 -8.67 -20.18
CA GLU A 157 -20.80 -7.80 -20.84
C GLU A 157 -21.26 -6.71 -19.89
N GLY A 158 -21.18 -5.44 -20.31
CA GLY A 158 -21.62 -4.29 -19.55
C GLY A 158 -20.49 -3.49 -18.87
N ASN A 159 -20.86 -2.68 -17.90
CA ASN A 159 -19.93 -1.82 -17.16
C ASN A 159 -19.44 -2.50 -15.91
N LEU A 160 -18.13 -2.42 -15.64
CA LEU A 160 -17.56 -2.88 -14.38
C LEU A 160 -18.06 -2.02 -13.22
N PRO A 161 -18.33 -2.59 -12.04
CA PRO A 161 -18.55 -1.82 -10.82
C PRO A 161 -17.22 -1.22 -10.35
N GLN A 162 -17.27 -0.19 -9.50
CA GLN A 162 -16.06 0.42 -8.91
C GLN A 162 -15.27 -0.57 -8.06
N TYR A 163 -15.99 -1.42 -7.34
CA TYR A 163 -15.44 -2.51 -6.54
C TYR A 163 -16.47 -3.62 -6.43
N ILE A 164 -16.06 -4.77 -5.94
CA ILE A 164 -16.90 -5.93 -5.69
C ILE A 164 -16.99 -6.16 -4.18
N ASP A 165 -18.21 -6.38 -3.67
CA ASP A 165 -18.41 -6.86 -2.31
C ASP A 165 -18.38 -8.39 -2.31
N LEU A 166 -17.37 -8.97 -1.67
CA LEU A 166 -17.14 -10.41 -1.60
C LEU A 166 -18.24 -11.14 -0.84
N ARG A 167 -18.92 -10.47 0.10
CA ARG A 167 -20.04 -11.06 0.85
C ARG A 167 -21.21 -11.40 -0.07
N GLU A 168 -21.45 -10.54 -1.06
CA GLU A 168 -22.56 -10.69 -2.01
C GLU A 168 -22.19 -11.57 -3.21
N LYS A 169 -20.96 -11.51 -3.67
CA LYS A 169 -20.55 -12.06 -4.97
C LYS A 169 -19.46 -13.15 -4.90
N ARG A 170 -19.21 -13.73 -3.75
CA ARG A 170 -18.15 -14.76 -3.61
C ARG A 170 -18.36 -15.96 -4.54
N SER A 171 -19.60 -16.38 -4.77
CA SER A 171 -19.92 -17.44 -5.73
C SER A 171 -19.66 -17.02 -7.19
N TYR A 172 -19.84 -15.75 -7.51
CA TYR A 172 -19.53 -15.17 -8.81
C TYR A 172 -18.02 -15.21 -9.07
N PHE A 173 -17.19 -14.89 -8.07
CA PHE A 173 -15.73 -14.94 -8.17
C PHE A 173 -15.19 -16.33 -8.45
N SER A 174 -15.74 -17.37 -7.81
CA SER A 174 -15.32 -18.75 -8.05
C SER A 174 -15.68 -19.23 -9.47
N GLN A 175 -16.78 -18.73 -10.05
CA GLN A 175 -17.23 -19.09 -11.39
C GLN A 175 -16.41 -18.40 -12.49
N VAL A 176 -15.99 -17.16 -12.28
CA VAL A 176 -15.30 -16.35 -13.31
C VAL A 176 -13.77 -16.41 -13.17
N ASN A 177 -13.27 -17.18 -12.20
CA ASN A 177 -11.84 -17.33 -11.89
C ASN A 177 -11.16 -15.96 -11.66
N LEU A 178 -11.88 -15.04 -11.01
CA LEU A 178 -11.50 -13.63 -10.84
C LEU A 178 -10.46 -13.42 -9.74
N THR A 179 -10.37 -14.34 -8.78
CA THR A 179 -9.45 -14.21 -7.65
C THR A 179 -8.00 -14.32 -8.10
N GLY A 180 -7.21 -13.31 -7.77
CA GLY A 180 -5.76 -13.30 -7.94
C GLY A 180 -5.24 -12.97 -9.35
N ARG A 181 -6.12 -12.75 -10.36
CA ARG A 181 -5.69 -12.40 -11.72
C ARG A 181 -6.40 -11.20 -12.32
N VAL A 182 -7.66 -11.01 -12.00
CA VAL A 182 -8.53 -9.96 -12.59
C VAL A 182 -8.89 -8.91 -11.56
N CYS A 183 -8.93 -9.29 -10.28
CA CYS A 183 -9.11 -8.38 -9.16
C CYS A 183 -8.27 -8.82 -7.96
N ASN A 184 -7.99 -7.86 -7.10
CA ASN A 184 -7.32 -8.09 -5.82
C ASN A 184 -8.28 -7.76 -4.67
N GLU A 185 -8.31 -8.68 -3.71
CA GLU A 185 -8.96 -8.51 -2.39
C GLU A 185 -8.06 -7.64 -1.51
N PHE A 186 -8.57 -7.26 -0.33
CA PHE A 186 -7.73 -6.66 0.70
C PHE A 186 -6.57 -7.61 1.03
N ASP A 187 -5.38 -7.18 0.76
CA ASP A 187 -4.16 -7.99 0.89
C ASP A 187 -3.03 -7.29 1.65
N ASN A 188 -3.21 -6.01 1.98
CA ASN A 188 -2.10 -5.25 2.58
C ASN A 188 -2.59 -4.14 3.51
N LEU A 189 -1.98 -4.05 4.70
CA LEU A 189 -2.12 -2.94 5.63
C LEU A 189 -0.79 -2.19 5.67
N ILE A 190 -0.77 -0.94 5.23
CA ILE A 190 0.46 -0.19 5.00
C ILE A 190 0.55 0.95 6.01
N PHE A 191 1.69 1.05 6.70
CA PHE A 191 1.99 2.12 7.66
C PHE A 191 3.10 3.01 7.09
N GLY A 192 2.80 4.27 6.83
CA GLY A 192 3.76 5.28 6.41
C GLY A 192 4.18 6.15 7.59
N PHE A 193 5.46 6.12 7.92
CA PHE A 193 6.03 6.90 9.01
C PHE A 193 6.76 8.12 8.45
N ALA A 194 6.36 9.30 8.89
CA ALA A 194 6.98 10.58 8.56
C ALA A 194 7.43 11.31 9.83
N PRO A 195 8.26 12.36 9.73
CA PRO A 195 8.76 13.08 10.90
C PRO A 195 7.69 13.58 11.86
N LYS A 196 8.10 13.84 13.11
CA LYS A 196 7.28 14.38 14.20
C LYS A 196 6.10 13.49 14.57
N GLY A 197 6.28 12.17 14.45
CA GLY A 197 5.26 11.20 14.84
C GLY A 197 4.06 11.13 13.90
N MET A 198 4.15 11.67 12.68
CA MET A 198 3.10 11.51 11.69
C MET A 198 3.08 10.06 11.20
N VAL A 199 1.91 9.43 11.25
CA VAL A 199 1.68 8.09 10.69
C VAL A 199 0.46 8.13 9.80
N VAL A 200 0.60 7.65 8.57
CA VAL A 200 -0.53 7.47 7.63
C VAL A 200 -0.72 5.98 7.41
N VAL A 201 -1.96 5.53 7.37
CA VAL A 201 -2.31 4.13 7.17
C VAL A 201 -3.13 4.00 5.90
N TRP A 202 -2.77 3.01 5.06
CA TRP A 202 -3.50 2.68 3.83
C TRP A 202 -3.92 1.21 3.85
N LEU A 203 -5.05 0.96 3.17
CA LEU A 203 -5.56 -0.37 2.83
C LEU A 203 -5.15 -0.67 1.38
N GLY A 204 -4.45 -1.77 1.16
CA GLY A 204 -3.97 -2.21 -0.15
C GLY A 204 -4.81 -3.33 -0.75
N TYR A 205 -4.98 -3.26 -2.07
CA TYR A 205 -5.69 -4.23 -2.91
C TYR A 205 -4.89 -4.40 -4.21
N GLY A 206 -3.67 -4.90 -4.09
CA GLY A 206 -2.72 -4.89 -5.21
C GLY A 206 -2.36 -3.47 -5.66
N PRO A 207 -2.71 -3.04 -6.89
CA PRO A 207 -2.40 -1.70 -7.38
C PRO A 207 -3.28 -0.60 -6.78
N THR A 208 -4.41 -0.94 -6.12
CA THR A 208 -5.30 0.04 -5.49
C THR A 208 -4.92 0.23 -4.03
N ARG A 209 -4.74 1.48 -3.61
CA ARG A 209 -4.49 1.86 -2.21
C ARG A 209 -5.43 2.97 -1.79
N ILE A 210 -6.03 2.81 -0.62
CA ILE A 210 -7.00 3.75 -0.05
C ILE A 210 -6.49 4.18 1.32
N GLU A 211 -6.38 5.48 1.54
CA GLU A 211 -5.98 6.00 2.83
C GLU A 211 -7.07 5.71 3.88
N LEU A 212 -6.71 4.95 4.92
CA LEU A 212 -7.56 4.73 6.09
C LEU A 212 -7.56 5.98 6.98
N GLY A 213 -6.41 6.59 7.19
CA GLY A 213 -6.31 7.79 7.99
C GLY A 213 -4.88 8.25 8.24
N ARG A 214 -4.80 9.49 8.74
CA ARG A 214 -3.59 10.12 9.25
C ARG A 214 -3.69 10.21 10.76
N TYR A 215 -2.70 9.68 11.43
CA TYR A 215 -2.62 9.60 12.89
C TYR A 215 -1.40 10.35 13.41
N GLN A 216 -1.43 10.68 14.68
CA GLN A 216 -0.34 11.35 15.37
C GLN A 216 0.17 10.46 16.51
N ALA A 217 1.38 9.94 16.37
CA ALA A 217 2.06 9.25 17.45
C ALA A 217 2.61 10.27 18.48
N GLU A 218 2.54 9.91 19.72
CA GLU A 218 3.02 10.74 20.83
C GLU A 218 4.50 10.50 21.09
N LEU A 219 5.25 11.56 21.32
CA LEU A 219 6.65 11.46 21.74
C LEU A 219 6.72 10.81 23.13
N VAL A 220 7.47 9.73 23.26
CA VAL A 220 7.72 9.08 24.55
C VAL A 220 8.62 9.98 25.40
N LYS A 221 8.15 10.35 26.61
CA LYS A 221 8.86 11.24 27.54
C LYS A 221 9.21 10.58 28.87
N ASP A 222 8.62 9.43 29.17
CA ASP A 222 8.90 8.68 30.39
C ASP A 222 10.29 8.04 30.31
N GLU A 223 11.21 8.49 31.18
CA GLU A 223 12.60 8.04 31.20
C GLU A 223 12.75 6.51 31.42
N LYS A 224 11.83 5.89 32.17
CA LYS A 224 11.88 4.43 32.39
C LYS A 224 11.50 3.68 31.12
N LEU A 225 10.47 4.16 30.40
CA LEU A 225 10.07 3.59 29.13
C LEU A 225 11.14 3.82 28.06
N ILE A 226 11.73 5.01 28.01
CA ILE A 226 12.83 5.31 27.08
C ILE A 226 13.97 4.31 27.32
N LYS A 227 14.39 4.12 28.59
CA LYS A 227 15.45 3.15 28.88
C LYS A 227 15.08 1.71 28.50
N GLU A 228 13.86 1.27 28.77
CA GLU A 228 13.37 -0.04 28.35
C GLU A 228 13.44 -0.22 26.84
N TYR A 229 13.01 0.82 26.07
CA TYR A 229 13.02 0.78 24.63
C TYR A 229 14.42 0.88 24.03
N GLU A 230 15.33 1.63 24.66
CA GLU A 230 16.75 1.64 24.31
C GLU A 230 17.39 0.27 24.48
N ASP A 231 17.13 -0.41 25.60
CA ASP A 231 17.65 -1.77 25.84
C ASP A 231 17.14 -2.76 24.76
N ARG A 232 15.89 -2.63 24.35
CA ARG A 232 15.34 -3.42 23.22
C ARG A 232 15.99 -3.06 21.88
N LEU A 233 16.14 -1.77 21.59
CA LEU A 233 16.78 -1.29 20.37
C LEU A 233 18.22 -1.80 20.25
N VAL A 234 19.00 -1.73 21.33
CA VAL A 234 20.37 -2.25 21.42
C VAL A 234 20.40 -3.75 21.18
N THR A 235 19.47 -4.49 21.78
CA THR A 235 19.37 -5.95 21.59
C THR A 235 19.05 -6.30 20.13
N MET A 236 18.16 -5.55 19.48
CA MET A 236 17.74 -5.80 18.10
C MET A 236 18.80 -5.40 17.08
N SER A 237 19.51 -4.30 17.32
CA SER A 237 20.52 -3.76 16.40
C SER A 237 21.89 -4.40 16.56
N TYR A 238 22.16 -5.08 17.68
CA TYR A 238 23.47 -5.57 18.10
C TYR A 238 24.54 -4.46 18.21
N LEU A 239 24.10 -3.20 18.38
CA LEU A 239 24.96 -2.03 18.54
C LEU A 239 24.67 -1.35 19.88
N SER A 240 25.70 -0.77 20.52
CA SER A 240 25.44 0.06 21.71
C SER A 240 24.69 1.35 21.36
N ARG A 241 24.01 1.94 22.34
CA ARG A 241 23.27 3.21 22.14
C ARG A 241 24.18 4.35 21.66
N GLU A 242 25.41 4.42 22.21
CA GLU A 242 26.41 5.40 21.80
C GLU A 242 26.78 5.23 20.32
N LYS A 243 26.91 3.95 19.88
CA LYS A 243 27.24 3.65 18.49
C LYS A 243 26.11 4.00 17.53
N LEU A 244 24.88 3.73 17.92
CA LEU A 244 23.69 4.14 17.15
C LEU A 244 23.63 5.68 17.00
N TYR A 245 23.84 6.40 18.10
CA TYR A 245 23.88 7.85 18.09
C TYR A 245 25.01 8.43 17.21
N GLU A 246 26.22 7.87 17.28
CA GLU A 246 27.34 8.25 16.41
C GLU A 246 27.00 8.07 14.92
N ILE A 247 26.39 6.95 14.58
CA ILE A 247 26.00 6.64 13.20
C ILE A 247 24.95 7.65 12.73
N GLN A 248 23.92 7.86 13.51
CA GLN A 248 22.84 8.80 13.24
C GLN A 248 23.38 10.24 13.06
N LYS A 249 24.20 10.71 13.99
CA LYS A 249 24.83 12.02 13.91
C LYS A 249 25.71 12.19 12.68
N LYS A 250 26.45 11.13 12.30
CA LYS A 250 27.29 11.13 11.10
C LYS A 250 26.47 11.21 9.82
N ILE A 251 25.30 10.53 9.77
CA ILE A 251 24.47 10.46 8.57
C ILE A 251 23.62 11.73 8.41
N TYR A 252 22.98 12.19 9.48
CA TYR A 252 21.93 13.23 9.41
C TYR A 252 22.37 14.60 9.93
N GLY A 253 23.38 14.65 10.77
CA GLY A 253 23.92 15.92 11.30
C GLY A 253 22.87 16.75 12.04
N GLU A 254 22.91 18.08 11.79
CA GLU A 254 21.97 19.04 12.40
C GLU A 254 20.64 19.20 11.61
N GLU A 255 20.47 18.49 10.50
CA GLU A 255 19.24 18.62 9.70
C GLU A 255 18.01 18.07 10.40
N THR A 256 18.20 17.19 11.39
CA THR A 256 17.10 16.53 12.11
C THR A 256 16.16 17.53 12.81
N ALA A 257 16.68 18.65 13.30
CA ALA A 257 15.89 19.69 13.96
C ALA A 257 14.86 20.37 13.02
N LYS A 258 15.07 20.32 11.71
CA LYS A 258 14.24 20.95 10.68
C LYS A 258 13.17 20.01 10.10
N ALA A 259 13.15 18.75 10.54
CA ALA A 259 12.17 17.78 10.05
C ALA A 259 10.75 18.22 10.42
N THR A 260 9.86 18.22 9.44
CA THR A 260 8.44 18.57 9.60
C THR A 260 7.59 17.64 8.75
N PRO A 261 6.38 17.25 9.19
CA PRO A 261 5.44 16.45 8.39
C PRO A 261 4.68 17.28 7.35
N GLU A 262 4.81 18.58 7.32
CA GLU A 262 3.98 19.53 6.56
C GLU A 262 3.88 19.19 5.07
N ARG A 263 4.96 18.74 4.44
CA ARG A 263 4.95 18.35 3.03
C ARG A 263 3.98 17.21 2.76
N TRP A 264 3.98 16.18 3.60
CA TRP A 264 3.11 15.00 3.44
C TRP A 264 1.69 15.29 3.90
N ASP A 265 1.48 16.18 4.87
CA ASP A 265 0.15 16.70 5.20
C ASP A 265 -0.43 17.50 4.01
N ASN A 266 0.40 18.29 3.32
CA ASN A 266 -0.01 19.01 2.12
C ASN A 266 -0.35 18.06 0.95
N TYR A 267 0.37 16.97 0.78
CA TYR A 267 0.07 15.94 -0.23
C TYR A 267 -1.33 15.32 -0.06
N ARG A 268 -1.91 15.38 1.13
CA ARG A 268 -3.25 14.87 1.45
C ARG A 268 -4.39 15.85 1.10
N LYS A 269 -4.07 17.07 0.68
CA LYS A 269 -5.08 18.00 0.16
C LYS A 269 -5.76 17.40 -1.06
N LYS A 270 -7.10 17.43 -1.07
CA LYS A 270 -7.91 16.85 -2.15
C LYS A 270 -8.65 17.93 -2.91
N TYR A 271 -8.57 17.88 -4.23
CA TYR A 271 -9.20 18.77 -5.18
C TYR A 271 -10.25 18.01 -5.99
N LYS A 272 -11.22 18.70 -6.56
CA LYS A 272 -12.22 18.11 -7.47
C LYS A 272 -11.62 18.04 -8.87
N LEU A 273 -10.95 16.91 -9.19
CA LEU A 273 -10.24 16.69 -10.45
C LEU A 273 -11.03 15.76 -11.38
N LYS A 274 -11.11 16.17 -12.65
CA LYS A 274 -11.50 15.33 -13.78
C LYS A 274 -10.26 14.98 -14.56
N VAL A 275 -9.92 13.68 -14.63
CA VAL A 275 -8.79 13.17 -15.42
C VAL A 275 -9.27 12.81 -16.81
N VAL A 276 -8.62 13.33 -17.85
CA VAL A 276 -8.90 13.05 -19.25
C VAL A 276 -7.64 12.60 -19.96
N ILE A 277 -7.74 11.50 -20.69
CA ILE A 277 -6.67 11.06 -21.60
C ILE A 277 -7.27 11.05 -23.00
N SER A 278 -6.70 11.85 -23.90
CA SER A 278 -7.18 12.04 -25.25
C SER A 278 -6.07 11.85 -26.27
N SER A 279 -6.42 11.71 -27.55
CA SER A 279 -5.45 11.61 -28.64
C SER A 279 -6.02 12.20 -29.93
N GLU A 280 -5.14 12.78 -30.73
CA GLU A 280 -5.44 13.18 -32.11
C GLU A 280 -5.51 11.99 -33.08
N ASN A 281 -5.03 10.80 -32.66
CA ASN A 281 -5.12 9.57 -33.44
C ASN A 281 -6.56 9.04 -33.44
N LYS A 282 -7.21 9.02 -34.61
CA LYS A 282 -8.62 8.58 -34.77
C LYS A 282 -8.88 7.13 -34.35
N GLY A 283 -7.85 6.31 -34.30
CA GLY A 283 -7.94 4.91 -33.88
C GLY A 283 -7.56 4.70 -32.42
N PHE A 284 -7.36 5.77 -31.66
CA PHE A 284 -7.03 5.68 -30.25
C PHE A 284 -8.14 5.01 -29.44
N ARG A 285 -7.76 4.01 -28.65
CA ARG A 285 -8.63 3.31 -27.70
C ARG A 285 -7.89 3.16 -26.39
N LEU A 286 -8.40 3.80 -25.35
CA LEU A 286 -7.84 3.77 -24.00
C LEU A 286 -8.41 2.58 -23.23
N PHE A 287 -7.56 1.73 -22.66
CA PHE A 287 -7.96 0.52 -21.94
C PHE A 287 -7.97 0.70 -20.43
N SER A 288 -6.89 1.22 -19.88
CA SER A 288 -6.73 1.43 -18.44
C SER A 288 -5.89 2.64 -18.15
N ASN A 289 -6.03 3.16 -16.95
CA ASN A 289 -5.12 4.15 -16.36
C ASN A 289 -4.91 3.82 -14.89
N ASP A 290 -3.68 3.48 -14.53
CA ASP A 290 -3.25 3.36 -13.16
C ASP A 290 -2.76 4.72 -12.69
N ILE A 291 -3.38 5.23 -11.64
CA ILE A 291 -3.09 6.55 -11.07
C ILE A 291 -2.47 6.37 -9.71
N GLY A 292 -1.24 6.83 -9.54
CA GLY A 292 -0.62 7.07 -8.24
C GLY A 292 -0.81 8.51 -7.81
N TYR A 293 -1.04 8.74 -6.53
CA TYR A 293 -1.23 10.06 -5.93
C TYR A 293 -0.10 10.38 -4.95
N PHE A 294 0.27 11.65 -4.84
CA PHE A 294 1.33 12.09 -3.91
C PHE A 294 1.06 11.73 -2.45
N ASN A 295 -0.21 11.59 -2.05
CA ASN A 295 -0.57 11.14 -0.70
C ASN A 295 -0.44 9.63 -0.49
N GLY A 296 0.04 8.87 -1.49
CA GLY A 296 0.23 7.43 -1.42
C GLY A 296 -1.00 6.60 -1.81
N GLU A 297 -2.17 7.21 -2.01
CA GLU A 297 -3.32 6.52 -2.61
C GLU A 297 -3.00 6.10 -4.06
N SER A 298 -3.66 5.09 -4.56
CA SER A 298 -3.60 4.69 -5.97
C SER A 298 -4.88 3.99 -6.40
N GLU A 299 -5.14 4.00 -7.69
CA GLU A 299 -6.30 3.32 -8.29
C GLU A 299 -6.05 2.92 -9.73
N THR A 300 -6.72 1.87 -10.17
CA THR A 300 -6.80 1.46 -11.56
C THR A 300 -8.16 1.84 -12.12
N LEU A 301 -8.17 2.70 -13.13
CA LEU A 301 -9.38 3.06 -13.87
C LEU A 301 -9.54 2.15 -15.08
N LEU A 302 -10.64 1.41 -15.12
CA LEU A 302 -11.09 0.60 -16.24
C LEU A 302 -12.38 1.17 -16.84
N ARG A 303 -12.94 0.59 -17.88
CA ARG A 303 -14.25 1.01 -18.39
C ARG A 303 -15.37 0.76 -17.37
N PRO A 304 -16.34 1.68 -17.24
CA PRO A 304 -16.51 2.91 -18.02
C PRO A 304 -15.68 4.10 -17.51
N TYR A 305 -15.00 3.96 -16.40
CA TYR A 305 -14.40 5.08 -15.65
C TYR A 305 -13.25 5.75 -16.39
N VAL A 306 -12.45 4.96 -17.14
CA VAL A 306 -11.30 5.49 -17.89
C VAL A 306 -11.70 6.34 -19.09
N ILE A 307 -12.90 6.13 -19.65
CA ILE A 307 -13.40 6.85 -20.83
C ILE A 307 -14.53 7.85 -20.51
N THR A 308 -15.26 7.65 -19.40
CA THR A 308 -16.30 8.55 -18.93
C THR A 308 -15.82 9.35 -17.73
N ALA A 309 -14.79 10.16 -17.95
CA ALA A 309 -14.18 10.92 -16.87
C ALA A 309 -15.21 11.80 -16.14
N LYS A 310 -15.36 11.55 -14.85
CA LYS A 310 -16.16 12.40 -13.95
C LYS A 310 -15.21 13.03 -12.93
N ALA A 311 -15.44 14.29 -12.62
CA ALA A 311 -14.70 14.95 -11.57
C ALA A 311 -14.98 14.27 -10.21
N LYS A 312 -13.92 13.95 -9.50
CA LYS A 312 -13.99 13.39 -8.15
C LYS A 312 -13.00 14.09 -7.23
N LYS A 313 -13.25 14.02 -5.93
CA LYS A 313 -12.35 14.57 -4.92
C LYS A 313 -11.19 13.60 -4.69
N CYS A 314 -9.99 13.97 -5.13
CA CYS A 314 -8.77 13.18 -4.97
C CYS A 314 -7.55 14.08 -4.70
N ALA A 315 -6.47 13.49 -4.21
CA ALA A 315 -5.18 14.17 -4.08
C ALA A 315 -4.60 14.48 -5.47
N ILE A 316 -3.52 15.26 -5.51
CA ILE A 316 -2.82 15.56 -6.77
C ILE A 316 -2.17 14.27 -7.27
N PRO A 317 -2.39 13.89 -8.54
CA PRO A 317 -1.69 12.75 -9.15
C PRO A 317 -0.18 12.93 -9.16
N GLU A 318 0.53 11.87 -8.82
CA GLU A 318 1.99 11.77 -8.95
C GLU A 318 2.37 11.13 -10.28
N THR A 319 1.62 10.06 -10.64
CA THR A 319 1.91 9.30 -11.86
C THR A 319 0.62 8.87 -12.54
N PHE A 320 0.65 8.86 -13.88
CA PHE A 320 -0.26 8.08 -14.71
C PHE A 320 0.53 6.99 -15.42
N TYR A 321 0.00 5.76 -15.38
CA TYR A 321 0.43 4.67 -16.24
C TYR A 321 -0.79 4.16 -16.98
N PHE A 322 -0.85 4.39 -18.29
CA PHE A 322 -2.01 4.01 -19.07
C PHE A 322 -1.66 3.20 -20.31
N ILE A 323 -2.60 2.34 -20.68
CA ILE A 323 -2.48 1.44 -21.83
C ILE A 323 -3.50 1.85 -22.88
N PHE A 324 -3.04 1.97 -24.13
CA PHE A 324 -3.89 2.32 -25.25
C PHE A 324 -3.48 1.56 -26.52
N GLU A 325 -4.38 1.55 -27.50
CA GLU A 325 -4.16 0.99 -28.83
C GLU A 325 -4.43 2.05 -29.90
N THR A 326 -3.79 1.94 -31.05
CA THR A 326 -4.01 2.80 -32.21
C THR A 326 -4.77 2.07 -33.32
N ALA A 327 -5.22 2.79 -34.36
CA ALA A 327 -5.91 2.21 -35.53
C ALA A 327 -5.14 1.10 -36.22
N LYS A 328 -3.82 1.05 -36.08
CA LYS A 328 -2.96 0.00 -36.65
C LYS A 328 -2.90 -1.27 -35.80
N GLY A 329 -3.61 -1.30 -34.65
CA GLY A 329 -3.60 -2.40 -33.71
C GLY A 329 -2.31 -2.49 -32.87
N ALA A 330 -1.43 -1.48 -32.95
CA ALA A 330 -0.29 -1.39 -32.05
C ALA A 330 -0.74 -0.95 -30.67
N SER A 331 -0.24 -1.62 -29.65
CA SER A 331 -0.50 -1.32 -28.23
C SER A 331 0.67 -0.56 -27.63
N TYR A 332 0.38 0.38 -26.75
CA TYR A 332 1.37 1.25 -26.13
C TYR A 332 1.14 1.33 -24.63
N ASN A 333 2.24 1.44 -23.88
CA ASN A 333 2.25 1.89 -22.49
C ASN A 333 2.73 3.34 -22.46
N CYS A 334 2.08 4.16 -21.66
CA CYS A 334 2.50 5.52 -21.43
C CYS A 334 2.62 5.79 -19.94
N GLU A 335 3.73 6.41 -19.55
CA GLU A 335 3.99 6.89 -18.20
C GLU A 335 4.12 8.41 -18.20
N VAL A 336 3.47 9.09 -17.26
CA VAL A 336 3.57 10.53 -17.06
C VAL A 336 3.79 10.80 -15.59
N PHE A 337 4.85 11.54 -15.26
CA PHE A 337 5.19 11.95 -13.89
C PHE A 337 4.89 13.43 -13.72
N PHE A 338 4.17 13.75 -12.65
CA PHE A 338 3.73 15.11 -12.35
C PHE A 338 4.63 15.76 -11.29
N ASP A 339 4.64 17.10 -11.32
CA ASP A 339 5.31 17.94 -10.33
C ASP A 339 4.25 18.50 -9.37
N TRP A 340 4.32 18.11 -8.09
CA TRP A 340 3.34 18.52 -7.09
C TRP A 340 3.28 20.03 -6.92
N ASP A 341 4.43 20.71 -6.81
CA ASP A 341 4.49 22.15 -6.54
C ASP A 341 3.82 22.97 -7.66
N LYS A 342 3.99 22.54 -8.90
CA LYS A 342 3.37 23.19 -10.06
C LYS A 342 1.86 23.02 -10.06
N LEU A 343 1.38 21.77 -9.93
CA LEU A 343 -0.05 21.49 -9.90
C LEU A 343 -0.72 22.14 -8.71
N HIS A 344 -0.13 22.02 -7.52
CA HIS A 344 -0.63 22.62 -6.29
C HIS A 344 -0.77 24.14 -6.42
N THR A 345 0.25 24.83 -6.96
CA THR A 345 0.22 26.29 -7.15
C THR A 345 -0.95 26.74 -8.03
N ILE A 346 -1.31 25.96 -9.04
CA ILE A 346 -2.44 26.30 -9.92
C ILE A 346 -3.76 25.98 -9.22
N LEU A 347 -3.89 24.82 -8.61
CA LEU A 347 -5.11 24.35 -7.94
C LEU A 347 -5.50 25.22 -6.73
N GLU A 348 -4.51 25.73 -5.98
CA GLU A 348 -4.76 26.64 -4.84
C GLU A 348 -5.35 27.99 -5.23
N LYS A 349 -5.30 28.37 -6.51
CA LYS A 349 -5.99 29.60 -7.00
C LYS A 349 -7.53 29.44 -6.95
N ASN A 350 -8.04 28.20 -7.04
CA ASN A 350 -9.46 27.89 -6.94
C ASN A 350 -9.66 26.51 -6.27
N PRO A 351 -9.33 26.33 -4.98
CA PRO A 351 -9.21 25.01 -4.34
C PRO A 351 -10.55 24.25 -4.21
N THR A 352 -11.69 24.93 -4.37
CA THR A 352 -13.02 24.34 -4.32
C THR A 352 -13.67 24.15 -5.70
N GLY A 353 -12.99 24.65 -6.75
CA GLY A 353 -13.44 24.51 -8.14
C GLY A 353 -13.33 23.09 -8.67
N GLU A 354 -13.98 22.85 -9.80
CA GLU A 354 -13.75 21.65 -10.59
C GLU A 354 -12.64 21.93 -11.60
N HIS A 355 -11.64 21.06 -11.62
CA HIS A 355 -10.48 21.17 -12.48
C HIS A 355 -10.41 20.00 -13.45
N THR A 356 -9.86 20.23 -14.64
CA THR A 356 -9.62 19.18 -15.65
C THR A 356 -8.13 19.03 -15.88
N LEU A 357 -7.58 17.86 -15.52
CA LEU A 357 -6.22 17.45 -15.85
C LEU A 357 -6.29 16.55 -17.10
N GLU A 358 -5.78 17.07 -18.23
CA GLU A 358 -5.79 16.36 -19.51
C GLU A 358 -4.41 15.98 -19.94
N VAL A 359 -4.24 14.73 -20.38
CA VAL A 359 -3.08 14.23 -21.12
C VAL A 359 -3.50 14.01 -22.56
N LYS A 360 -2.88 14.73 -23.50
CA LYS A 360 -3.23 14.72 -24.92
C LYS A 360 -2.06 14.17 -25.75
N LEU A 361 -2.27 13.01 -26.36
CA LEU A 361 -1.30 12.42 -27.30
C LEU A 361 -1.44 13.04 -28.70
N ASN A 362 -0.31 13.22 -29.38
CA ASN A 362 -0.28 13.63 -30.77
C ASN A 362 -0.83 12.53 -31.71
N ALA A 363 -1.03 12.88 -32.99
CA ALA A 363 -1.60 11.96 -33.99
C ALA A 363 -0.74 10.71 -34.26
N THR A 364 0.57 10.79 -34.03
CA THR A 364 1.51 9.69 -34.21
C THR A 364 1.73 8.84 -32.97
N SER A 365 1.19 9.26 -31.83
CA SER A 365 1.38 8.62 -30.51
C SER A 365 2.84 8.52 -30.06
N THR A 366 3.66 9.49 -30.48
CA THR A 366 5.10 9.57 -30.16
C THR A 366 5.41 10.64 -29.12
N ASP A 367 4.45 11.53 -28.83
CA ASP A 367 4.61 12.64 -27.90
C ASP A 367 3.26 12.98 -27.28
N LEU A 368 3.29 13.66 -26.13
CA LEU A 368 2.10 14.13 -25.43
C LEU A 368 2.31 15.50 -24.78
N GLU A 369 1.20 16.17 -24.59
CA GLU A 369 1.12 17.42 -23.83
C GLU A 369 0.16 17.24 -22.67
N VAL A 370 0.41 17.97 -21.58
CA VAL A 370 -0.45 17.96 -20.38
C VAL A 370 -1.03 19.34 -20.17
N PHE A 371 -2.31 19.38 -19.86
CA PHE A 371 -3.06 20.61 -19.61
C PHE A 371 -3.78 20.54 -18.26
N LEU A 372 -3.81 21.64 -17.53
CA LEU A 372 -4.68 21.83 -16.39
C LEU A 372 -5.63 23.01 -16.70
N ASP A 373 -6.92 22.74 -16.76
CA ASP A 373 -7.96 23.71 -17.15
C ASP A 373 -7.72 24.37 -18.52
N GLY A 374 -7.12 23.63 -19.45
CA GLY A 374 -6.79 24.09 -20.79
C GLY A 374 -5.43 24.82 -20.89
N GLU A 375 -4.78 25.12 -19.79
CA GLU A 375 -3.45 25.72 -19.76
C GLU A 375 -2.36 24.64 -19.78
N PRO A 376 -1.35 24.74 -20.65
CA PRO A 376 -0.29 23.75 -20.75
C PRO A 376 0.59 23.77 -19.50
N ILE A 377 0.89 22.57 -18.98
CA ILE A 377 1.78 22.39 -17.84
C ILE A 377 2.97 21.51 -18.21
N LYS A 378 4.14 21.86 -17.71
CA LYS A 378 5.33 21.05 -17.89
C LYS A 378 5.32 19.89 -16.89
N THR A 379 5.35 18.66 -17.40
CA THR A 379 5.52 17.44 -16.61
C THR A 379 6.94 17.29 -16.08
N GLY A 380 7.15 16.30 -15.21
CA GLY A 380 8.47 15.81 -14.84
C GLY A 380 9.08 15.01 -16.00
N GLU A 381 8.87 13.70 -15.98
CA GLU A 381 9.28 12.78 -17.03
C GLU A 381 8.03 12.21 -17.72
N GLN A 382 8.22 11.78 -18.97
CA GLN A 382 7.19 11.08 -19.72
C GLN A 382 7.81 10.03 -20.64
N HIS A 383 7.16 8.88 -20.77
CA HIS A 383 7.63 7.79 -21.59
C HIS A 383 6.47 7.17 -22.35
N ILE A 384 6.62 7.03 -23.67
CA ILE A 384 5.69 6.28 -24.53
C ILE A 384 6.48 5.12 -25.10
N ARG A 385 6.00 3.88 -24.89
CA ARG A 385 6.66 2.67 -25.36
C ARG A 385 5.66 1.77 -26.09
N GLU A 386 5.99 1.34 -27.28
CA GLU A 386 5.23 0.31 -27.99
C GLU A 386 5.44 -1.03 -27.30
N ASN A 387 4.35 -1.77 -27.09
CA ASN A 387 4.40 -3.10 -26.53
C ASN A 387 4.66 -4.11 -27.65
N GLU A 388 5.75 -4.86 -27.55
CA GLU A 388 6.09 -5.93 -28.49
C GLU A 388 5.20 -7.19 -28.35
N GLY A 389 4.31 -7.22 -27.34
CA GLY A 389 3.42 -8.34 -27.04
C GLY A 389 1.96 -8.09 -27.37
N ASN A 390 1.22 -9.17 -27.62
CA ASN A 390 -0.22 -9.12 -27.77
C ASN A 390 -0.90 -8.91 -26.40
N PHE A 391 -1.22 -7.68 -26.03
CA PHE A 391 -2.08 -7.37 -24.88
C PHE A 391 -3.55 -7.73 -25.21
N TYR A 392 -3.83 -9.02 -25.29
CA TYR A 392 -5.19 -9.53 -25.57
C TYR A 392 -6.19 -9.22 -24.44
N ILE A 393 -5.72 -8.87 -23.25
CA ILE A 393 -6.51 -8.72 -22.04
C ILE A 393 -7.59 -7.63 -22.20
N PHE A 394 -7.29 -6.58 -22.98
CA PHE A 394 -8.20 -5.43 -23.14
C PHE A 394 -8.94 -5.39 -24.48
N ARG A 395 -8.62 -6.27 -25.44
CA ARG A 395 -9.20 -6.20 -26.80
C ARG A 395 -10.69 -6.43 -26.83
N ASP A 396 -11.20 -7.23 -25.91
CA ASP A 396 -12.64 -7.54 -25.85
C ASP A 396 -13.45 -6.47 -25.17
N SER A 397 -12.80 -5.55 -24.47
CA SER A 397 -13.45 -4.48 -23.73
C SER A 397 -14.17 -3.43 -24.58
N TYR A 398 -13.91 -3.40 -25.89
CA TYR A 398 -14.51 -2.47 -26.88
C TYR A 398 -15.38 -3.15 -27.93
N LYS A 399 -15.72 -4.42 -27.76
CA LYS A 399 -16.64 -5.13 -28.68
C LYS A 399 -18.11 -4.90 -28.32
#